data_33e71267194e91b42c0f575134ce9703
#
_entry.id   33e71267194e91b42c0f575134ce9703
#
_cell.length_a   1.000
_cell.length_b   1.000
_cell.length_c   1.000
_cell.angle_alpha   90.00
_cell.angle_beta   90.00
_cell.angle_gamma   90.00
#
_symmetry.space_group_name_H-M   'P 1'
#
loop_
_entity.id
_entity.type
_entity.pdbx_description
1 polymer ?
#
loop_
_entity_poly.entity_id
_entity_poly.type
_entity_poly.pdbx_seq_one_letter_code
_entity_poly.pdbx_strand_id
1 'polypeptide(L)'
;PGEDIVYLGDTARVPYGSKSPRTVEKYSLGCQQFLLDRGVKMVLIACNTASANALPALQAATRVPVIGAVEPGAASALAATKHGHIGVIGTLGTVRSNAYGRAIAERAPSAQLTQLACPLLVPLAEEGWIDDDIATLIARRYLAQLFAQDPAIDTLVLGCTHYPLLADVLHRVANELAHHEVAVVDSAGAMAENAKEALGSGGNRRSAAGRLDCFATDTSRLDELAPRFLGEPLTGFELVDL
;
A
#
# COMPACT_ATOMS: atom_id res chain seq x y z
N PRO A 1 -18.60 -0.09 -7.64
CA PRO A 1 -19.10 0.34 -8.94
C PRO A 1 -20.08 1.50 -8.74
N GLY A 2 -20.00 2.56 -9.56
CA GLY A 2 -20.88 3.73 -9.47
C GLY A 2 -20.39 4.90 -8.62
N GLU A 3 -19.29 4.76 -7.88
CA GLU A 3 -18.62 5.89 -7.23
C GLU A 3 -17.73 6.63 -8.21
N ASP A 4 -17.77 7.97 -8.17
CA ASP A 4 -16.79 8.78 -8.86
C ASP A 4 -15.49 8.80 -8.04
N ILE A 5 -14.36 8.62 -8.70
CA ILE A 5 -13.04 8.56 -8.08
C ILE A 5 -12.20 9.74 -8.58
N VAL A 6 -11.62 10.48 -7.66
CA VAL A 6 -10.58 11.46 -7.92
C VAL A 6 -9.25 10.86 -7.48
N TYR A 7 -8.38 10.54 -8.42
CA TYR A 7 -7.04 10.03 -8.15
C TYR A 7 -6.03 11.17 -8.17
N LEU A 8 -5.12 11.18 -7.21
CA LEU A 8 -3.98 12.08 -7.18
C LEU A 8 -2.69 11.29 -6.97
N GLY A 9 -1.80 11.33 -7.94
CA GLY A 9 -0.42 10.83 -7.86
C GLY A 9 0.55 11.97 -7.54
N ASP A 10 1.22 11.91 -6.37
CA ASP A 10 2.27 12.86 -6.01
C ASP A 10 3.63 12.45 -6.59
N THR A 11 3.67 12.32 -7.90
CA THR A 11 4.75 11.73 -8.68
C THR A 11 6.03 12.57 -8.71
N ALA A 12 5.93 13.90 -8.60
CA ALA A 12 7.08 14.81 -8.52
C ALA A 12 7.86 14.68 -7.19
N ARG A 13 7.24 14.13 -6.13
CA ARG A 13 7.83 14.09 -4.79
C ARG A 13 8.13 12.68 -4.28
N VAL A 14 8.07 11.67 -5.15
CA VAL A 14 8.49 10.29 -4.85
C VAL A 14 10.02 10.17 -4.73
N PRO A 15 10.56 9.12 -4.08
CA PRO A 15 9.85 8.11 -3.29
C PRO A 15 9.56 8.59 -1.86
N TYR A 16 8.38 8.27 -1.32
CA TYR A 16 8.02 8.60 0.07
C TYR A 16 8.75 7.73 1.09
N GLY A 17 9.09 6.50 0.71
CA GLY A 17 9.65 5.47 1.60
C GLY A 17 10.97 5.81 2.27
N SER A 18 11.74 6.75 1.73
CA SER A 18 13.02 7.22 2.27
C SER A 18 12.95 8.59 2.97
N LYS A 19 11.78 9.27 2.93
CA LYS A 19 11.62 10.61 3.52
C LYS A 19 11.36 10.54 5.02
N SER A 20 11.62 11.65 5.71
CA SER A 20 11.30 11.79 7.12
C SER A 20 9.77 11.78 7.36
N PRO A 21 9.29 11.31 8.53
CA PRO A 21 7.86 11.35 8.87
C PRO A 21 7.24 12.73 8.68
N ARG A 22 7.92 13.80 9.12
CA ARG A 22 7.47 15.19 8.98
C ARG A 22 7.31 15.60 7.50
N THR A 23 8.20 15.16 6.63
CA THR A 23 8.11 15.45 5.19
C THR A 23 6.94 14.71 4.56
N VAL A 24 6.76 13.43 4.91
CA VAL A 24 5.63 12.61 4.45
C VAL A 24 4.32 13.24 4.89
N GLU A 25 4.18 13.62 6.15
CA GLU A 25 3.00 14.28 6.69
C GLU A 25 2.68 15.58 5.95
N LYS A 26 3.68 16.47 5.78
CA LYS A 26 3.50 17.73 5.04
C LYS A 26 2.97 17.50 3.62
N TYR A 27 3.56 16.56 2.88
CA TYR A 27 3.13 16.28 1.51
C TYR A 27 1.75 15.64 1.46
N SER A 28 1.46 14.72 2.38
CA SER A 28 0.16 14.07 2.47
C SER A 28 -0.97 15.06 2.80
N LEU A 29 -0.71 16.04 3.67
CA LEU A 29 -1.67 17.11 3.95
C LEU A 29 -1.96 17.98 2.72
N GLY A 30 -0.94 18.32 1.92
CA GLY A 30 -1.14 19.03 0.66
C GLY A 30 -1.99 18.24 -0.33
N CYS A 31 -1.69 16.94 -0.49
CA CYS A 31 -2.50 16.04 -1.33
C CYS A 31 -3.95 15.94 -0.84
N GLN A 32 -4.15 15.81 0.47
CA GLN A 32 -5.49 15.75 1.05
C GLN A 32 -6.26 17.05 0.80
N GLN A 33 -5.64 18.21 0.99
CA GLN A 33 -6.30 19.50 0.73
C GLN A 33 -6.76 19.62 -0.72
N PHE A 34 -5.91 19.24 -1.68
CA PHE A 34 -6.27 19.19 -3.10
C PHE A 34 -7.51 18.35 -3.38
N LEU A 35 -7.62 17.17 -2.74
CA LEU A 35 -8.79 16.30 -2.87
C LEU A 35 -10.03 16.92 -2.21
N LEU A 36 -9.89 17.49 -1.02
CA LEU A 36 -10.99 18.13 -0.29
C LEU A 36 -11.57 19.34 -1.06
N ASP A 37 -10.73 20.12 -1.74
CA ASP A 37 -11.16 21.26 -2.58
C ASP A 37 -12.01 20.81 -3.78
N ARG A 38 -11.94 19.50 -4.13
CA ARG A 38 -12.80 18.86 -5.15
C ARG A 38 -14.07 18.22 -4.59
N GLY A 39 -14.35 18.43 -3.33
CA GLY A 39 -15.61 18.01 -2.68
C GLY A 39 -15.72 16.49 -2.51
N VAL A 40 -14.60 15.78 -2.36
CA VAL A 40 -14.62 14.34 -2.09
C VAL A 40 -15.30 14.05 -0.75
N LYS A 41 -16.05 12.98 -0.68
CA LYS A 41 -16.77 12.54 0.53
C LYS A 41 -15.99 11.54 1.39
N MET A 42 -14.83 11.07 0.88
CA MET A 42 -13.90 10.16 1.55
C MET A 42 -12.52 10.30 0.94
N VAL A 43 -11.49 10.10 1.74
CA VAL A 43 -10.09 10.06 1.27
C VAL A 43 -9.49 8.69 1.57
N LEU A 44 -8.90 8.05 0.56
CA LEU A 44 -8.19 6.79 0.69
C LEU A 44 -6.68 7.04 0.51
N ILE A 45 -5.90 6.65 1.51
CA ILE A 45 -4.43 6.76 1.48
C ILE A 45 -3.85 5.41 1.07
N ALA A 46 -3.74 5.18 -0.23
CA ALA A 46 -3.25 3.91 -0.78
C ALA A 46 -1.76 3.65 -0.47
N CYS A 47 -0.95 4.70 -0.27
CA CYS A 47 0.46 4.60 0.08
C CYS A 47 0.65 4.13 1.53
N ASN A 48 1.29 2.96 1.74
CA ASN A 48 1.59 2.44 3.07
C ASN A 48 2.51 3.39 3.87
N THR A 49 3.48 4.04 3.23
CA THR A 49 4.37 5.00 3.91
C THR A 49 3.59 6.22 4.39
N ALA A 50 2.70 6.78 3.58
CA ALA A 50 1.86 7.91 3.98
C ALA A 50 0.87 7.48 5.09
N SER A 51 0.20 6.34 4.94
CA SER A 51 -0.68 5.77 5.97
C SER A 51 0.03 5.57 7.30
N ALA A 52 1.25 5.01 7.27
CA ALA A 52 2.02 4.69 8.46
C ALA A 52 2.52 5.93 9.23
N ASN A 53 2.73 7.06 8.54
CA ASN A 53 3.37 8.25 9.11
C ASN A 53 2.46 9.47 9.21
N ALA A 54 1.39 9.57 8.41
CA ALA A 54 0.57 10.78 8.31
C ALA A 54 -0.90 10.57 8.67
N LEU A 55 -1.42 9.34 8.74
CA LEU A 55 -2.85 9.09 8.90
C LEU A 55 -3.49 9.85 10.09
N PRO A 56 -2.91 9.89 11.30
CA PRO A 56 -3.52 10.64 12.42
C PRO A 56 -3.65 12.13 12.13
N ALA A 57 -2.63 12.75 11.50
CA ALA A 57 -2.67 14.17 11.14
C ALA A 57 -3.71 14.44 10.05
N LEU A 58 -3.82 13.55 9.07
CA LEU A 58 -4.81 13.64 8.00
C LEU A 58 -6.24 13.52 8.53
N GLN A 59 -6.48 12.60 9.46
CA GLN A 59 -7.79 12.44 10.11
C GLN A 59 -8.15 13.65 10.96
N ALA A 60 -7.18 14.25 11.68
CA ALA A 60 -7.40 15.44 12.49
C ALA A 60 -7.68 16.70 11.65
N ALA A 61 -7.21 16.75 10.41
CA ALA A 61 -7.32 17.92 9.53
C ALA A 61 -8.69 18.02 8.81
N THR A 62 -9.54 16.99 8.88
CA THR A 62 -10.84 17.01 8.18
C THR A 62 -11.92 16.24 8.92
N ARG A 63 -13.19 16.49 8.56
CA ARG A 63 -14.34 15.70 9.02
C ARG A 63 -14.72 14.60 8.00
N VAL A 64 -14.15 14.64 6.82
CA VAL A 64 -14.35 13.60 5.80
C VAL A 64 -13.63 12.33 6.27
N PRO A 65 -14.23 11.13 6.16
CA PRO A 65 -13.58 9.88 6.51
C PRO A 65 -12.25 9.73 5.75
N VAL A 66 -11.18 9.39 6.49
CA VAL A 66 -9.85 9.12 5.93
C VAL A 66 -9.43 7.71 6.32
N ILE A 67 -9.21 6.86 5.32
CA ILE A 67 -8.83 5.45 5.48
C ILE A 67 -7.41 5.26 4.95
N GLY A 68 -6.55 4.68 5.78
CA GLY A 68 -5.17 4.31 5.40
C GLY A 68 -5.04 2.83 5.04
N ALA A 69 -3.93 2.45 4.41
CA ALA A 69 -3.66 1.09 3.97
C ALA A 69 -3.18 0.14 5.09
N VAL A 70 -2.62 0.66 6.19
CA VAL A 70 -1.98 -0.17 7.24
C VAL A 70 -3.00 -1.04 7.98
N GLU A 71 -4.09 -0.44 8.46
CA GLU A 71 -5.12 -1.15 9.22
C GLU A 71 -5.81 -2.26 8.40
N PRO A 72 -6.24 -2.00 7.14
CA PRO A 72 -6.75 -3.06 6.27
C PRO A 72 -5.72 -4.16 6.00
N GLY A 73 -4.45 -3.81 5.78
CA GLY A 73 -3.39 -4.78 5.57
C GLY A 73 -3.12 -5.66 6.80
N ALA A 74 -3.17 -5.07 8.01
CA ALA A 74 -3.07 -5.83 9.26
C ALA A 74 -4.27 -6.78 9.45
N ALA A 75 -5.47 -6.33 9.12
CA ALA A 75 -6.68 -7.16 9.15
C ALA A 75 -6.58 -8.34 8.17
N SER A 76 -6.12 -8.09 6.92
CA SER A 76 -5.87 -9.15 5.93
C SER A 76 -4.87 -10.18 6.44
N ALA A 77 -3.78 -9.73 7.08
CA ALA A 77 -2.77 -10.63 7.63
C ALA A 77 -3.33 -11.52 8.75
N LEU A 78 -4.10 -10.93 9.67
CA LEU A 78 -4.72 -11.68 10.76
C LEU A 78 -5.79 -12.65 10.29
N ALA A 79 -6.47 -12.36 9.19
CA ALA A 79 -7.44 -13.28 8.57
C ALA A 79 -6.76 -14.44 7.83
N ALA A 80 -5.54 -14.25 7.34
CA ALA A 80 -4.82 -15.26 6.55
C ALA A 80 -3.93 -16.18 7.40
N THR A 81 -3.37 -15.66 8.51
CA THR A 81 -2.44 -16.44 9.32
C THR A 81 -3.10 -17.62 10.01
N LYS A 82 -2.41 -18.76 10.03
CA LYS A 82 -2.86 -20.00 10.67
C LYS A 82 -2.26 -20.17 12.08
N HIS A 83 -1.06 -19.62 12.28
CA HIS A 83 -0.29 -19.83 13.52
C HIS A 83 0.11 -18.53 14.22
N GLY A 84 -0.26 -17.38 13.66
CA GLY A 84 0.02 -16.07 14.23
C GLY A 84 1.43 -15.56 13.98
N HIS A 85 2.19 -16.14 13.04
CA HIS A 85 3.52 -15.67 12.65
C HIS A 85 3.45 -14.88 11.36
N ILE A 86 3.58 -13.56 11.47
CA ILE A 86 3.36 -12.63 10.36
C ILE A 86 4.67 -11.92 10.01
N GLY A 87 5.05 -11.99 8.73
CA GLY A 87 6.11 -11.18 8.15
C GLY A 87 5.52 -9.96 7.45
N VAL A 88 6.11 -8.79 7.65
CA VAL A 88 5.76 -7.59 6.88
C VAL A 88 6.99 -7.08 6.14
N ILE A 89 6.91 -7.01 4.83
CA ILE A 89 7.90 -6.31 4.02
C ILE A 89 7.35 -4.95 3.58
N GLY A 90 8.18 -3.91 3.63
CA GLY A 90 7.73 -2.55 3.31
C GLY A 90 8.88 -1.62 2.98
N THR A 91 8.56 -0.35 2.80
CA THR A 91 9.58 0.69 2.69
C THR A 91 10.25 0.95 4.05
N LEU A 92 11.39 1.62 4.02
CA LEU A 92 12.08 2.03 5.24
C LEU A 92 11.16 2.87 6.17
N GLY A 93 10.40 3.82 5.60
CA GLY A 93 9.46 4.66 6.35
C GLY A 93 8.31 3.87 6.97
N THR A 94 7.76 2.88 6.26
CA THR A 94 6.70 2.00 6.78
C THR A 94 7.20 1.17 7.96
N VAL A 95 8.35 0.51 7.80
CA VAL A 95 8.90 -0.38 8.85
C VAL A 95 9.34 0.42 10.08
N ARG A 96 10.04 1.54 9.91
CA ARG A 96 10.47 2.39 11.02
C ARG A 96 9.32 3.00 11.82
N SER A 97 8.19 3.26 11.19
CA SER A 97 7.01 3.76 11.90
C SER A 97 6.42 2.76 12.89
N ASN A 98 6.69 1.48 12.71
CA ASN A 98 6.06 0.37 13.44
C ASN A 98 4.50 0.40 13.42
N ALA A 99 3.90 0.96 12.36
CA ALA A 99 2.46 1.09 12.28
C ALA A 99 1.76 -0.29 12.17
N TYR A 100 2.31 -1.21 11.38
CA TYR A 100 1.82 -2.60 11.34
C TYR A 100 1.94 -3.29 12.71
N GLY A 101 3.05 -3.05 13.44
CA GLY A 101 3.24 -3.61 14.78
C GLY A 101 2.14 -3.18 15.74
N ARG A 102 1.81 -1.89 15.75
CA ARG A 102 0.70 -1.38 16.57
C ARG A 102 -0.65 -1.96 16.14
N ALA A 103 -0.96 -1.93 14.85
CA ALA A 103 -2.24 -2.40 14.31
C ALA A 103 -2.49 -3.90 14.58
N ILE A 104 -1.45 -4.74 14.46
CA ILE A 104 -1.54 -6.18 14.74
C ILE A 104 -1.64 -6.43 16.26
N ALA A 105 -0.79 -5.78 17.07
CA ALA A 105 -0.79 -5.97 18.52
C ALA A 105 -2.10 -5.54 19.19
N GLU A 106 -2.76 -4.51 18.67
CA GLU A 106 -4.06 -4.07 19.16
C GLU A 106 -5.16 -5.11 18.95
N ARG A 107 -5.13 -5.86 17.83
CA ARG A 107 -6.14 -6.86 17.46
C ARG A 107 -5.81 -8.27 17.95
N ALA A 108 -4.53 -8.62 17.95
CA ALA A 108 -4.02 -9.94 18.29
C ALA A 108 -2.69 -9.83 19.06
N PRO A 109 -2.74 -9.56 20.38
CA PRO A 109 -1.52 -9.34 21.19
C PRO A 109 -0.56 -10.54 21.24
N SER A 110 -1.04 -11.74 20.92
CA SER A 110 -0.24 -12.97 20.89
C SER A 110 0.43 -13.23 19.53
N ALA A 111 0.07 -12.49 18.48
CA ALA A 111 0.69 -12.66 17.18
C ALA A 111 2.15 -12.21 17.18
N GLN A 112 3.00 -13.01 16.53
CA GLN A 112 4.41 -12.69 16.33
C GLN A 112 4.56 -11.89 15.03
N LEU A 113 5.25 -10.77 15.10
CA LEU A 113 5.48 -9.92 13.95
C LEU A 113 6.96 -9.71 13.69
N THR A 114 7.41 -10.02 12.49
CA THR A 114 8.74 -9.69 11.98
C THR A 114 8.61 -8.72 10.81
N GLN A 115 9.36 -7.62 10.83
CA GLN A 115 9.29 -6.59 9.80
C GLN A 115 10.64 -6.36 9.14
N LEU A 116 10.66 -6.23 7.81
CA LEU A 116 11.87 -5.95 7.06
C LEU A 116 11.65 -4.86 6.00
N ALA A 117 12.57 -3.89 5.95
CA ALA A 117 12.58 -2.90 4.88
C ALA A 117 13.22 -3.47 3.62
N CYS A 118 12.51 -3.39 2.49
CA CYS A 118 12.92 -3.94 1.20
C CYS A 118 12.94 -2.86 0.09
N PRO A 119 13.78 -1.80 0.23
CA PRO A 119 13.70 -0.62 -0.63
C PRO A 119 13.94 -0.89 -2.12
N LEU A 120 14.70 -1.93 -2.49
CA LEU A 120 14.97 -2.24 -3.90
C LEU A 120 13.78 -2.85 -4.65
N LEU A 121 12.72 -3.30 -3.95
CA LEU A 121 11.54 -3.84 -4.60
C LEU A 121 10.71 -2.76 -5.31
N VAL A 122 10.80 -1.49 -4.88
CA VAL A 122 10.12 -0.37 -5.55
C VAL A 122 10.68 -0.14 -6.96
N PRO A 123 12.00 0.12 -7.16
CA PRO A 123 12.53 0.31 -8.50
C PRO A 123 12.39 -0.93 -9.40
N LEU A 124 12.44 -2.14 -8.86
CA LEU A 124 12.17 -3.36 -9.66
C LEU A 124 10.75 -3.34 -10.25
N ALA A 125 9.77 -3.01 -9.44
CA ALA A 125 8.37 -2.91 -9.88
C ALA A 125 8.20 -1.79 -10.93
N GLU A 126 8.83 -0.62 -10.71
CA GLU A 126 8.76 0.52 -11.62
C GLU A 126 9.46 0.23 -12.96
N GLU A 127 10.58 -0.50 -12.98
CA GLU A 127 11.25 -0.92 -14.21
C GLU A 127 10.58 -2.14 -14.90
N GLY A 128 9.59 -2.77 -14.25
CA GLY A 128 8.90 -3.93 -14.80
C GLY A 128 9.71 -5.23 -14.71
N TRP A 129 10.76 -5.26 -13.89
CA TRP A 129 11.55 -6.47 -13.59
C TRP A 129 10.86 -7.25 -12.49
N ILE A 130 9.76 -7.93 -12.85
CA ILE A 130 8.82 -8.50 -11.87
C ILE A 130 8.88 -10.03 -11.75
N ASP A 131 9.38 -10.73 -12.79
CA ASP A 131 9.46 -12.20 -12.80
C ASP A 131 10.70 -12.67 -13.59
N ASP A 132 11.88 -12.13 -13.25
CA ASP A 132 13.17 -12.50 -13.81
C ASP A 132 14.15 -12.96 -12.72
N ASP A 133 15.35 -13.34 -13.13
CA ASP A 133 16.39 -13.81 -12.22
C ASP A 133 16.83 -12.72 -11.24
N ILE A 134 16.81 -11.45 -11.64
CA ILE A 134 17.20 -10.30 -10.80
C ILE A 134 16.16 -10.10 -9.71
N ALA A 135 14.87 -10.07 -10.07
CA ALA A 135 13.78 -9.99 -9.11
C ALA A 135 13.81 -11.15 -8.12
N THR A 136 14.02 -12.36 -8.61
CA THR A 136 14.15 -13.57 -7.79
C THR A 136 15.32 -13.47 -6.81
N LEU A 137 16.49 -13.02 -7.27
CA LEU A 137 17.69 -12.89 -6.43
C LEU A 137 17.49 -11.84 -5.31
N ILE A 138 16.89 -10.71 -5.65
CA ILE A 138 16.63 -9.63 -4.68
C ILE A 138 15.54 -10.05 -3.68
N ALA A 139 14.45 -10.66 -4.14
CA ALA A 139 13.42 -11.23 -3.28
C ALA A 139 14.02 -12.23 -2.29
N ARG A 140 14.84 -13.18 -2.78
CA ARG A 140 15.53 -14.17 -1.94
C ARG A 140 16.45 -13.52 -0.91
N ARG A 141 17.19 -12.49 -1.29
CA ARG A 141 18.09 -11.78 -0.38
C ARG A 141 17.36 -11.12 0.78
N TYR A 142 16.19 -10.51 0.54
CA TYR A 142 15.38 -9.92 1.59
C TYR A 142 14.63 -10.98 2.40
N LEU A 143 13.95 -11.90 1.74
CA LEU A 143 13.13 -12.88 2.44
C LEU A 143 13.98 -13.84 3.28
N ALA A 144 15.19 -14.20 2.85
CA ALA A 144 16.11 -14.98 3.67
C ALA A 144 16.46 -14.28 5.00
N GLN A 145 16.59 -12.95 5.00
CA GLN A 145 16.80 -12.18 6.24
C GLN A 145 15.54 -12.16 7.13
N LEU A 146 14.35 -12.11 6.53
CA LEU A 146 13.08 -12.14 7.25
C LEU A 146 12.88 -13.51 7.92
N PHE A 147 12.98 -14.59 7.16
CA PHE A 147 12.82 -15.97 7.65
C PHE A 147 13.94 -16.42 8.61
N ALA A 148 15.14 -15.83 8.52
CA ALA A 148 16.18 -16.05 9.52
C ALA A 148 15.83 -15.48 10.90
N GLN A 149 14.98 -14.46 10.98
CA GLN A 149 14.50 -13.90 12.25
C GLN A 149 13.30 -14.69 12.82
N ASP A 150 12.41 -15.15 11.93
CA ASP A 150 11.28 -15.99 12.31
C ASP A 150 10.98 -17.02 11.21
N PRO A 151 11.47 -18.27 11.35
CA PRO A 151 11.22 -19.32 10.36
C PRO A 151 9.77 -19.81 10.33
N ALA A 152 8.96 -19.47 11.33
CA ALA A 152 7.57 -19.91 11.44
C ALA A 152 6.58 -18.96 10.70
N ILE A 153 7.05 -17.90 10.06
CA ILE A 153 6.19 -16.98 9.30
C ILE A 153 5.34 -17.77 8.29
N ASP A 154 4.02 -17.72 8.48
CA ASP A 154 3.01 -18.35 7.64
C ASP A 154 2.23 -17.34 6.76
N THR A 155 2.43 -16.05 7.01
CA THR A 155 1.77 -14.96 6.28
C THR A 155 2.73 -13.82 6.01
N LEU A 156 2.84 -13.40 4.75
CA LEU A 156 3.67 -12.30 4.29
C LEU A 156 2.81 -11.14 3.81
N VAL A 157 2.94 -9.98 4.46
CA VAL A 157 2.24 -8.75 4.08
C VAL A 157 3.09 -7.93 3.13
N LEU A 158 2.52 -7.57 1.98
CA LEU A 158 3.08 -6.64 1.02
C LEU A 158 2.77 -5.19 1.44
N GLY A 159 3.57 -4.66 2.37
CA GLY A 159 3.38 -3.33 2.99
C GLY A 159 3.88 -2.15 2.12
N CYS A 160 3.71 -2.25 0.81
CA CYS A 160 3.97 -1.20 -0.16
C CYS A 160 3.09 -1.41 -1.39
N THR A 161 2.55 -0.35 -1.96
CA THR A 161 1.69 -0.38 -3.17
C THR A 161 2.38 -0.94 -4.42
N HIS A 162 3.70 -0.93 -4.46
CA HIS A 162 4.48 -1.49 -5.57
C HIS A 162 4.62 -3.01 -5.49
N TYR A 163 4.64 -3.57 -4.29
CA TYR A 163 5.00 -4.97 -4.08
C TYR A 163 4.00 -6.00 -4.61
N PRO A 164 2.69 -5.70 -4.74
CA PRO A 164 1.75 -6.60 -5.43
C PRO A 164 2.15 -6.94 -6.87
N LEU A 165 2.88 -6.07 -7.59
CA LEU A 165 3.43 -6.39 -8.90
C LEU A 165 4.48 -7.52 -8.87
N LEU A 166 5.10 -7.75 -7.71
CA LEU A 166 6.09 -8.79 -7.45
C LEU A 166 5.50 -9.98 -6.67
N ALA A 167 4.16 -10.06 -6.52
CA ALA A 167 3.52 -11.04 -5.64
C ALA A 167 3.92 -12.47 -5.98
N ASP A 168 3.96 -12.84 -7.25
CA ASP A 168 4.27 -14.21 -7.68
C ASP A 168 5.69 -14.62 -7.33
N VAL A 169 6.68 -13.76 -7.60
CA VAL A 169 8.09 -14.04 -7.24
C VAL A 169 8.28 -14.05 -5.73
N LEU A 170 7.63 -13.13 -5.00
CA LEU A 170 7.70 -13.10 -3.54
C LEU A 170 7.06 -14.33 -2.90
N HIS A 171 5.90 -14.77 -3.40
CA HIS A 171 5.23 -15.98 -2.94
C HIS A 171 6.08 -17.24 -3.20
N ARG A 172 6.58 -17.41 -4.43
CA ARG A 172 7.46 -18.53 -4.79
C ARG A 172 8.69 -18.60 -3.87
N VAL A 173 9.40 -17.48 -3.72
CA VAL A 173 10.61 -17.44 -2.89
C VAL A 173 10.29 -17.61 -1.39
N ALA A 174 9.17 -17.08 -0.89
CA ALA A 174 8.75 -17.29 0.49
C ALA A 174 8.51 -18.76 0.79
N ASN A 175 7.75 -19.47 -0.06
CA ASN A 175 7.50 -20.91 0.11
C ASN A 175 8.77 -21.75 0.05
N GLU A 176 9.71 -21.42 -0.85
CA GLU A 176 11.00 -22.10 -0.94
C GLU A 176 11.84 -21.95 0.34
N LEU A 177 11.85 -20.76 0.94
CA LEU A 177 12.63 -20.47 2.15
C LEU A 177 11.99 -21.00 3.42
N ALA A 178 10.67 -20.92 3.50
CA ALA A 178 9.91 -21.39 4.65
C ALA A 178 9.81 -22.92 4.72
N HIS A 179 9.91 -23.63 3.59
CA HIS A 179 9.61 -25.06 3.45
C HIS A 179 8.16 -25.44 3.82
N HIS A 180 7.25 -24.48 3.83
CA HIS A 180 5.81 -24.62 4.01
C HIS A 180 5.07 -23.53 3.23
N GLU A 181 3.75 -23.63 3.16
CA GLU A 181 2.91 -22.63 2.50
C GLU A 181 2.90 -21.31 3.28
N VAL A 182 3.20 -20.23 2.61
CA VAL A 182 3.13 -18.85 3.15
C VAL A 182 2.07 -18.09 2.37
N ALA A 183 1.03 -17.64 3.07
CA ALA A 183 0.03 -16.77 2.46
C ALA A 183 0.62 -15.39 2.17
N VAL A 184 0.39 -14.86 0.96
CA VAL A 184 0.82 -13.50 0.61
C VAL A 184 -0.42 -12.62 0.53
N VAL A 185 -0.41 -11.51 1.26
CA VAL A 185 -1.55 -10.58 1.36
C VAL A 185 -1.10 -9.14 1.17
N ASP A 186 -2.02 -8.31 0.68
CA ASP A 186 -1.88 -6.87 0.60
C ASP A 186 -3.07 -6.14 1.26
N SER A 187 -3.09 -4.82 1.16
CA SER A 187 -4.13 -3.98 1.76
C SER A 187 -5.27 -3.62 0.80
N ALA A 188 -5.15 -3.87 -0.50
CA ALA A 188 -6.04 -3.27 -1.50
C ALA A 188 -7.49 -3.73 -1.37
N GLY A 189 -7.71 -5.06 -1.33
CA GLY A 189 -9.05 -5.63 -1.20
C GLY A 189 -9.74 -5.23 0.10
N ALA A 190 -9.05 -5.36 1.24
CA ALA A 190 -9.59 -4.98 2.54
C ALA A 190 -9.85 -3.46 2.64
N MET A 191 -9.02 -2.64 2.02
CA MET A 191 -9.22 -1.19 1.96
C MET A 191 -10.47 -0.83 1.15
N ALA A 192 -10.73 -1.53 0.05
CA ALA A 192 -11.93 -1.35 -0.76
C ALA A 192 -13.20 -1.74 0.01
N GLU A 193 -13.20 -2.84 0.77
CA GLU A 193 -14.32 -3.23 1.61
C GLU A 193 -14.53 -2.24 2.77
N ASN A 194 -13.48 -1.77 3.44
CA ASN A 194 -13.59 -0.75 4.47
C ASN A 194 -14.18 0.57 3.92
N ALA A 195 -13.78 0.97 2.71
CA ALA A 195 -14.34 2.12 2.04
C ALA A 195 -15.83 1.95 1.75
N LYS A 196 -16.23 0.79 1.27
CA LYS A 196 -17.63 0.44 1.00
C LYS A 196 -18.48 0.44 2.28
N GLU A 197 -17.97 -0.12 3.36
CA GLU A 197 -18.64 -0.10 4.67
C GLU A 197 -18.81 1.32 5.21
N ALA A 198 -17.74 2.13 5.15
CA ALA A 198 -17.77 3.53 5.61
C ALA A 198 -18.70 4.42 4.77
N LEU A 199 -18.86 4.15 3.49
CA LEU A 199 -19.86 4.82 2.64
C LEU A 199 -21.28 4.40 2.98
N GLY A 200 -21.51 3.16 3.40
CA GLY A 200 -22.81 2.64 3.83
C GLY A 200 -23.95 2.99 2.85
N SER A 201 -25.04 3.56 3.39
CA SER A 201 -26.18 4.02 2.57
C SER A 201 -25.90 5.33 1.80
N GLY A 202 -24.83 6.05 2.14
CA GLY A 202 -24.36 7.25 1.43
C GLY A 202 -23.58 6.96 0.15
N GLY A 203 -23.28 5.69 -0.13
CA GLY A 203 -22.64 5.25 -1.36
C GLY A 203 -23.52 5.51 -2.59
N ASN A 204 -22.87 5.83 -3.72
CA ASN A 204 -23.57 6.08 -4.97
C ASN A 204 -24.11 4.75 -5.53
N ARG A 205 -25.44 4.64 -5.67
CA ARG A 205 -26.15 3.47 -6.19
C ARG A 205 -26.45 3.57 -7.69
N ARG A 206 -25.72 4.40 -8.43
CA ARG A 206 -25.88 4.47 -9.88
C ARG A 206 -25.68 3.09 -10.50
N SER A 207 -26.50 2.75 -11.49
CA SER A 207 -26.34 1.55 -12.31
C SER A 207 -25.21 1.67 -13.33
N ALA A 208 -24.73 2.90 -13.60
CA ALA A 208 -23.61 3.19 -14.47
C ALA A 208 -22.28 3.16 -13.70
N ALA A 209 -21.19 2.84 -14.37
CA ALA A 209 -19.83 2.99 -13.83
C ALA A 209 -19.57 4.43 -13.38
N GLY A 210 -18.84 4.59 -12.28
CA GLY A 210 -18.38 5.90 -11.81
C GLY A 210 -17.33 6.49 -12.75
N ARG A 211 -17.11 7.79 -12.66
CA ARG A 211 -16.05 8.50 -13.38
C ARG A 211 -14.73 8.39 -12.62
N LEU A 212 -13.62 8.30 -13.34
CA LEU A 212 -12.27 8.38 -12.81
C LEU A 212 -11.58 9.64 -13.34
N ASP A 213 -11.30 10.60 -12.47
CA ASP A 213 -10.53 11.80 -12.78
C ASP A 213 -9.11 11.63 -12.20
N CYS A 214 -8.09 11.74 -13.04
CA CYS A 214 -6.70 11.48 -12.68
C CYS A 214 -5.84 12.74 -12.73
N PHE A 215 -5.17 13.01 -11.61
CA PHE A 215 -4.26 14.13 -11.42
C PHE A 215 -2.87 13.61 -11.02
N ALA A 216 -1.84 14.32 -11.44
CA ALA A 216 -0.47 14.02 -11.05
C ALA A 216 0.38 15.29 -10.94
N THR A 217 1.37 15.26 -10.04
CA THR A 217 2.31 16.39 -9.88
C THR A 217 3.48 16.33 -10.86
N ASP A 218 3.67 15.20 -11.54
CA ASP A 218 4.58 15.01 -12.68
C ASP A 218 4.03 13.87 -13.54
N THR A 219 3.98 14.07 -14.86
CA THR A 219 3.42 13.10 -15.81
C THR A 219 4.48 12.35 -16.64
N SER A 220 5.77 12.65 -16.44
CA SER A 220 6.86 12.23 -17.31
C SER A 220 7.03 10.70 -17.49
N ARG A 221 6.57 9.89 -16.54
CA ARG A 221 6.61 8.41 -16.60
C ARG A 221 5.25 7.74 -16.48
N LEU A 222 4.16 8.49 -16.44
CA LEU A 222 2.84 7.90 -16.17
C LEU A 222 2.33 7.03 -17.31
N ASP A 223 2.65 7.36 -18.57
CA ASP A 223 2.29 6.52 -19.73
C ASP A 223 2.92 5.12 -19.65
N GLU A 224 4.07 5.00 -18.99
CA GLU A 224 4.79 3.75 -18.78
C GLU A 224 4.31 3.03 -17.51
N LEU A 225 4.16 3.76 -16.41
CA LEU A 225 3.90 3.19 -15.08
C LEU A 225 2.41 2.85 -14.89
N ALA A 226 1.47 3.70 -15.32
CA ALA A 226 0.06 3.49 -15.08
C ALA A 226 -0.45 2.14 -15.63
N PRO A 227 -0.10 1.71 -16.86
CA PRO A 227 -0.51 0.39 -17.35
C PRO A 227 0.02 -0.78 -16.52
N ARG A 228 1.21 -0.66 -15.94
CA ARG A 228 1.78 -1.71 -15.09
C ARG A 228 0.97 -1.93 -13.81
N PHE A 229 0.48 -0.84 -13.22
CA PHE A 229 -0.30 -0.91 -11.97
C PHE A 229 -1.78 -1.22 -12.19
N LEU A 230 -2.35 -0.74 -13.30
CA LEU A 230 -3.79 -0.87 -13.57
C LEU A 230 -4.13 -2.06 -14.46
N GLY A 231 -3.12 -2.63 -15.16
CA GLY A 231 -3.34 -3.70 -16.14
C GLY A 231 -3.95 -3.23 -17.47
N GLU A 232 -4.26 -1.94 -17.57
CA GLU A 232 -4.82 -1.32 -18.78
C GLU A 232 -4.25 0.09 -18.98
N PRO A 233 -4.20 0.59 -20.22
CA PRO A 233 -3.77 1.96 -20.49
C PRO A 233 -4.69 2.97 -19.82
N LEU A 234 -4.12 3.90 -19.07
CA LEU A 234 -4.82 5.04 -18.51
C LEU A 234 -4.34 6.31 -19.23
N THR A 235 -5.27 7.01 -19.86
CA THR A 235 -4.99 8.28 -20.55
C THR A 235 -5.69 9.42 -19.81
N GLY A 236 -5.10 10.62 -19.86
CA GLY A 236 -5.77 11.82 -19.38
C GLY A 236 -5.42 12.20 -17.94
N PHE A 237 -4.16 12.08 -17.55
CA PHE A 237 -3.68 12.73 -16.33
C PHE A 237 -3.60 14.26 -16.51
N GLU A 238 -4.20 14.98 -15.60
CA GLU A 238 -4.04 16.44 -15.51
C GLU A 238 -2.84 16.76 -14.61
N LEU A 239 -1.90 17.58 -15.09
CA LEU A 239 -0.76 18.05 -14.33
C LEU A 239 -1.20 19.11 -13.32
N VAL A 240 -0.79 18.97 -12.07
CA VAL A 240 -1.14 19.89 -10.99
C VAL A 240 0.05 20.21 -10.09
N ASP A 241 0.04 21.41 -9.51
CA ASP A 241 0.99 21.86 -8.48
C ASP A 241 0.37 21.74 -7.09
N LEU A 242 1.21 21.33 -6.06
CA LEU A 242 0.81 21.16 -4.66
C LEU A 242 1.76 21.84 -3.68
#